data_d008399c2977385957b7bb827ab8ab58
#
_entry.id   d008399c2977385957b7bb827ab8ab58
#
_cell.length_a   1.000
_cell.length_b   1.000
_cell.length_c   1.000
_cell.angle_alpha   90.00
_cell.angle_beta   90.00
_cell.angle_gamma   90.00
#
_symmetry.space_group_name_H-M   'P 1'
#
loop_
_entity.id
_entity.type
_entity.pdbx_description
1 polymer ?
#
loop_
_entity_poly.entity_id
_entity_poly.type
_entity_poly.pdbx_seq_one_letter_code
_entity_poly.pdbx_strand_id
1 'polypeptide(L)'
;MQRLLVLLAFLSCSILVKADCSANGIYSWPNTTAVKSNPVFVLTFYLFSQQIVPGLNKQHAVYLQSATQKVPLLITEICKGQFNLTQVILRPARQLTAGMEYLLVIDSLPKYEGISKWNKEIRKAEAPKWKVLKEADTGFPQWTSMPKYESKSYTRFGCGPSLSVVFGFVAADESDILIKTTVRNIKTGEYSTYYVEPTDKTRIVVGHGMCAGAFDLKADDGYEVSFALMDASGNPGC
;
A
#
# COMPACT_ATOMS: atom_id res chain seq x y z
N MET A 1 -42.77 3.74 39.88
CA MET A 1 -43.02 3.33 38.48
C MET A 1 -42.43 4.31 37.46
N GLN A 2 -42.58 5.63 37.61
CA GLN A 2 -42.08 6.63 36.67
C GLN A 2 -40.53 6.63 36.45
N ARG A 3 -39.75 6.38 37.53
CA ARG A 3 -38.27 6.30 37.46
C ARG A 3 -37.77 5.03 36.70
N LEU A 4 -38.52 3.94 36.72
CA LEU A 4 -38.18 2.69 36.02
C LEU A 4 -38.42 2.83 34.52
N LEU A 5 -39.46 3.55 34.11
CA LEU A 5 -39.75 3.85 32.72
C LEU A 5 -38.69 4.71 32.03
N VAL A 6 -38.12 5.71 32.77
CA VAL A 6 -37.03 6.56 32.28
C VAL A 6 -35.75 5.74 32.09
N LEU A 7 -35.43 4.79 32.98
CA LEU A 7 -34.27 3.92 32.83
C LEU A 7 -34.39 2.97 31.63
N LEU A 8 -35.58 2.42 31.38
CA LEU A 8 -35.84 1.58 30.19
C LEU A 8 -35.74 2.38 28.87
N ALA A 9 -36.18 3.64 28.86
CA ALA A 9 -36.06 4.53 27.70
C ALA A 9 -34.59 4.85 27.36
N PHE A 10 -33.70 4.98 28.36
CA PHE A 10 -32.26 5.15 28.14
C PHE A 10 -31.58 3.89 27.66
N LEU A 11 -32.01 2.69 28.08
CA LEU A 11 -31.44 1.42 27.57
C LEU A 11 -31.85 1.12 26.11
N SER A 12 -33.00 1.61 25.66
CA SER A 12 -33.45 1.41 24.26
C SER A 12 -32.81 2.39 23.27
N CYS A 13 -32.09 3.43 23.71
CA CYS A 13 -31.41 4.41 22.88
C CYS A 13 -29.94 4.01 22.55
N SER A 14 -29.47 2.87 23.00
CA SER A 14 -28.12 2.32 22.67
C SER A 14 -28.06 1.64 21.30
N ILE A 15 -28.83 2.12 20.34
CA ILE A 15 -29.03 1.46 19.06
C ILE A 15 -28.21 2.15 17.98
N LEU A 16 -27.34 1.38 17.35
CA LEU A 16 -26.73 1.62 16.07
C LEU A 16 -25.63 2.70 16.01
N VAL A 17 -24.68 2.66 16.92
CA VAL A 17 -23.38 3.24 16.57
C VAL A 17 -22.74 2.33 15.52
N LYS A 18 -22.96 2.63 14.24
CA LYS A 18 -22.11 2.10 13.18
C LYS A 18 -20.74 2.72 13.40
N ALA A 19 -19.78 1.91 13.79
CA ALA A 19 -18.40 2.33 13.76
C ALA A 19 -18.02 2.54 12.29
N ASP A 20 -17.64 3.78 11.94
CA ASP A 20 -17.26 4.11 10.57
C ASP A 20 -15.75 4.25 10.46
N CYS A 21 -15.19 3.86 9.32
CA CYS A 21 -13.78 3.97 9.05
C CYS A 21 -13.46 5.37 8.57
N SER A 22 -12.87 6.21 9.40
CA SER A 22 -12.60 7.64 9.14
C SER A 22 -11.12 7.99 9.05
N ALA A 23 -10.27 7.05 8.63
CA ALA A 23 -8.84 7.31 8.47
C ALA A 23 -8.49 7.81 7.06
N ASN A 24 -7.48 8.69 6.98
CA ASN A 24 -6.84 9.12 5.74
C ASN A 24 -5.37 8.77 5.81
N GLY A 25 -4.71 8.72 4.66
CA GLY A 25 -3.26 8.61 4.62
C GLY A 25 -2.72 8.34 3.22
N ILE A 26 -1.56 8.89 2.98
CA ILE A 26 -0.76 8.60 1.79
C ILE A 26 0.55 7.99 2.29
N TYR A 27 0.77 6.72 1.98
CA TYR A 27 1.95 5.99 2.41
C TYR A 27 2.87 5.76 1.23
N SER A 28 4.16 5.99 1.44
CA SER A 28 5.17 5.81 0.39
C SER A 28 6.04 4.58 0.67
N TRP A 29 6.45 3.93 -0.39
CA TRP A 29 7.43 2.85 -0.42
C TRP A 29 8.51 3.22 -1.46
N PRO A 30 9.78 2.78 -1.33
CA PRO A 30 10.33 1.81 -0.38
C PRO A 30 10.49 2.36 1.06
N ASN A 31 10.49 1.42 2.03
CA ASN A 31 10.60 1.75 3.45
C ASN A 31 12.06 1.93 3.94
N THR A 32 13.03 1.69 3.08
CA THR A 32 14.46 1.92 3.34
C THR A 32 14.81 3.39 3.44
N THR A 33 15.95 3.72 4.02
CA THR A 33 16.50 5.09 4.10
C THR A 33 17.32 5.48 2.88
N ALA A 34 17.69 4.51 2.05
CA ALA A 34 18.46 4.71 0.82
C ALA A 34 17.85 3.93 -0.34
N VAL A 35 18.05 4.44 -1.56
CA VAL A 35 17.60 3.81 -2.81
C VAL A 35 18.73 3.84 -3.84
N LYS A 36 18.70 2.91 -4.79
CA LYS A 36 19.60 2.93 -5.97
C LYS A 36 19.31 4.16 -6.85
N SER A 37 20.13 4.44 -7.85
CA SER A 37 19.99 5.66 -8.68
C SER A 37 18.82 5.62 -9.69
N ASN A 38 18.18 4.48 -9.85
CA ASN A 38 17.03 4.23 -10.74
C ASN A 38 15.78 3.73 -10.00
N PRO A 39 15.33 4.37 -8.90
CA PRO A 39 14.30 3.82 -8.04
C PRO A 39 12.91 3.92 -8.65
N VAL A 40 12.01 3.06 -8.15
CA VAL A 40 10.57 3.19 -8.26
C VAL A 40 10.01 3.57 -6.90
N PHE A 41 9.02 4.46 -6.90
CA PHE A 41 8.28 4.82 -5.69
C PHE A 41 6.83 4.37 -5.85
N VAL A 42 6.27 3.86 -4.76
CA VAL A 42 4.85 3.49 -4.72
C VAL A 42 4.16 4.35 -3.68
N LEU A 43 3.07 5.00 -4.08
CA LEU A 43 2.19 5.71 -3.17
C LEU A 43 0.90 4.92 -3.00
N THR A 44 0.56 4.60 -1.76
CA THR A 44 -0.71 3.97 -1.38
C THR A 44 -1.62 5.02 -0.76
N PHE A 45 -2.75 5.26 -1.40
CA PHE A 45 -3.80 6.19 -0.96
C PHE A 45 -4.90 5.41 -0.25
N TYR A 46 -5.16 5.78 1.00
CA TYR A 46 -6.09 5.09 1.90
C TYR A 46 -7.38 5.90 2.08
N LEU A 47 -8.54 5.23 1.99
CA LEU A 47 -9.88 5.82 2.18
C LEU A 47 -10.07 7.13 1.38
N PHE A 48 -10.31 8.25 2.07
CA PHE A 48 -10.61 9.53 1.43
C PHE A 48 -9.43 10.12 0.65
N SER A 49 -8.20 9.76 1.00
CA SER A 49 -7.02 10.21 0.25
C SER A 49 -7.01 9.74 -1.21
N GLN A 50 -7.77 8.69 -1.56
CA GLN A 50 -7.92 8.22 -2.94
C GLN A 50 -8.48 9.30 -3.90
N GLN A 51 -9.22 10.28 -3.38
CA GLN A 51 -9.77 11.39 -4.16
C GLN A 51 -8.69 12.29 -4.78
N ILE A 52 -7.45 12.22 -4.27
CA ILE A 52 -6.30 12.98 -4.77
C ILE A 52 -5.76 12.38 -6.07
N VAL A 53 -5.89 11.06 -6.24
CA VAL A 53 -5.25 10.32 -7.35
C VAL A 53 -5.58 10.88 -8.74
N PRO A 54 -6.83 11.22 -9.10
CA PRO A 54 -7.14 11.76 -10.42
C PRO A 54 -6.50 13.12 -10.73
N GLY A 55 -6.09 13.86 -9.68
CA GLY A 55 -5.43 15.16 -9.77
C GLY A 55 -3.91 15.10 -9.82
N LEU A 56 -3.29 13.94 -9.62
CA LEU A 56 -1.82 13.80 -9.63
C LEU A 56 -1.24 14.17 -11.00
N ASN A 57 -0.14 14.93 -10.98
CA ASN A 57 0.53 15.53 -12.14
C ASN A 57 -0.37 16.44 -13.01
N LYS A 58 -1.52 16.87 -12.45
CA LYS A 58 -2.42 17.88 -13.04
C LYS A 58 -2.58 19.04 -12.07
N GLN A 59 -3.36 18.85 -11.01
CA GLN A 59 -3.59 19.80 -9.93
C GLN A 59 -2.54 19.65 -8.81
N HIS A 60 -1.99 18.44 -8.66
CA HIS A 60 -1.05 18.04 -7.61
C HIS A 60 0.24 17.55 -8.27
N ALA A 61 1.20 18.43 -8.49
CA ALA A 61 2.49 18.04 -9.06
C ALA A 61 3.22 17.09 -8.09
N VAL A 62 3.72 15.96 -8.61
CA VAL A 62 4.45 14.96 -7.82
C VAL A 62 5.93 14.98 -8.24
N TYR A 63 6.82 15.14 -7.27
CA TYR A 63 8.25 15.25 -7.55
C TYR A 63 9.11 14.87 -6.35
N LEU A 64 10.38 14.68 -6.62
CA LEU A 64 11.44 14.58 -5.62
C LEU A 64 12.16 15.92 -5.49
N GLN A 65 12.32 16.40 -4.27
CA GLN A 65 13.00 17.65 -3.95
C GLN A 65 14.29 17.37 -3.18
N SER A 66 15.43 17.85 -3.68
CA SER A 66 16.69 17.96 -2.94
C SER A 66 17.04 19.41 -2.65
N ALA A 67 18.19 19.66 -2.02
CA ALA A 67 18.67 21.01 -1.76
C ALA A 67 18.87 21.85 -3.05
N THR A 68 19.22 21.23 -4.17
CA THR A 68 19.63 21.91 -5.41
C THR A 68 18.76 21.62 -6.61
N GLN A 69 17.86 20.63 -6.55
CA GLN A 69 17.10 20.22 -7.73
C GLN A 69 15.73 19.63 -7.39
N LYS A 70 14.84 19.80 -8.33
CA LYS A 70 13.51 19.21 -8.36
C LYS A 70 13.43 18.23 -9.54
N VAL A 71 13.01 16.99 -9.27
CA VAL A 71 12.90 15.93 -10.28
C VAL A 71 11.45 15.48 -10.33
N PRO A 72 10.72 15.73 -11.43
CA PRO A 72 9.35 15.25 -11.58
C PRO A 72 9.27 13.73 -11.48
N LEU A 73 8.16 13.23 -10.94
CA LEU A 73 7.82 11.81 -10.91
C LEU A 73 6.73 11.53 -11.94
N LEU A 74 6.99 10.56 -12.82
CA LEU A 74 6.05 10.11 -13.84
C LEU A 74 5.22 8.96 -13.29
N ILE A 75 3.90 9.03 -13.48
CA ILE A 75 2.99 7.94 -13.15
C ILE A 75 3.13 6.87 -14.23
N THR A 76 3.52 5.66 -13.85
CA THR A 76 3.68 4.52 -14.76
C THR A 76 2.52 3.53 -14.68
N GLU A 77 1.91 3.38 -13.51
CA GLU A 77 0.79 2.47 -13.29
C GLU A 77 -0.09 2.99 -12.16
N ILE A 78 -1.40 2.74 -12.24
CA ILE A 78 -2.36 2.98 -11.15
C ILE A 78 -3.08 1.66 -10.89
N CYS A 79 -2.92 1.12 -9.69
CA CYS A 79 -3.59 -0.10 -9.25
C CYS A 79 -4.72 0.26 -8.29
N LYS A 80 -5.97 0.09 -8.71
CA LYS A 80 -7.13 0.30 -7.86
C LYS A 80 -7.42 -0.97 -7.09
N GLY A 81 -7.24 -0.91 -5.76
CA GLY A 81 -7.68 -1.97 -4.86
C GLY A 81 -9.21 -2.08 -4.82
N GLN A 82 -9.71 -3.24 -4.46
CA GLN A 82 -11.16 -3.50 -4.43
C GLN A 82 -11.86 -2.89 -3.22
N PHE A 83 -11.10 -2.54 -2.16
CA PHE A 83 -11.68 -2.00 -0.95
C PHE A 83 -10.83 -0.85 -0.37
N ASN A 84 -11.23 0.40 -0.68
CA ASN A 84 -10.69 1.65 -0.10
C ASN A 84 -9.17 1.84 -0.19
N LEU A 85 -8.51 1.28 -1.18
CA LEU A 85 -7.09 1.48 -1.47
C LEU A 85 -6.88 1.79 -2.96
N THR A 86 -5.93 2.67 -3.24
CA THR A 86 -5.40 2.89 -4.60
C THR A 86 -3.89 3.08 -4.51
N GLN A 87 -3.15 2.41 -5.37
CA GLN A 87 -1.70 2.59 -5.52
C GLN A 87 -1.38 3.35 -6.79
N VAL A 88 -0.32 4.15 -6.71
CA VAL A 88 0.27 4.84 -7.85
C VAL A 88 1.76 4.52 -7.89
N ILE A 89 2.20 3.95 -8.99
CA ILE A 89 3.60 3.60 -9.24
C ILE A 89 4.25 4.76 -9.98
N LEU A 90 5.38 5.22 -9.47
CA LEU A 90 6.06 6.44 -9.89
C LEU A 90 7.52 6.16 -10.24
N ARG A 91 7.99 6.76 -11.34
CA ARG A 91 9.41 6.76 -11.71
C ARG A 91 9.93 8.19 -11.84
N PRO A 92 11.17 8.48 -11.39
CA PRO A 92 11.82 9.76 -11.69
C PRO A 92 11.90 10.00 -13.20
N ALA A 93 11.58 11.21 -13.63
CA ALA A 93 11.67 11.60 -15.05
C ALA A 93 13.12 11.60 -15.59
N ARG A 94 14.11 11.54 -14.71
CA ARG A 94 15.53 11.40 -15.02
C ARG A 94 16.24 10.69 -13.87
N GLN A 95 17.42 10.19 -14.12
CA GLN A 95 18.27 9.55 -13.12
C GLN A 95 18.55 10.52 -11.95
N LEU A 96 18.50 9.98 -10.74
CA LEU A 96 18.79 10.74 -9.52
C LEU A 96 20.30 10.87 -9.31
N THR A 97 20.70 12.00 -8.72
CA THR A 97 22.13 12.27 -8.43
C THR A 97 22.57 11.49 -7.19
N ALA A 98 23.58 10.66 -7.37
CA ALA A 98 24.18 9.88 -6.28
C ALA A 98 24.67 10.77 -5.13
N GLY A 99 24.51 10.26 -3.90
CA GLY A 99 24.90 10.97 -2.67
C GLY A 99 23.91 12.04 -2.19
N MET A 100 22.97 12.47 -3.05
CA MET A 100 21.93 13.44 -2.68
C MET A 100 20.81 12.79 -1.87
N GLU A 101 20.22 13.56 -0.97
CA GLU A 101 18.96 13.21 -0.30
C GLU A 101 17.79 13.88 -1.02
N TYR A 102 16.71 13.12 -1.25
CA TYR A 102 15.49 13.59 -1.89
C TYR A 102 14.29 13.34 -0.98
N LEU A 103 13.44 14.35 -0.85
CA LEU A 103 12.13 14.29 -0.23
C LEU A 103 11.06 14.15 -1.34
N LEU A 104 10.13 13.23 -1.19
CA LEU A 104 8.96 13.14 -2.07
C LEU A 104 7.91 14.16 -1.65
N VAL A 105 7.46 14.92 -2.61
CA VAL A 105 6.50 16.02 -2.42
C VAL A 105 5.34 15.85 -3.39
N ILE A 106 4.13 16.10 -2.88
CA ILE A 106 2.93 16.34 -3.68
C ILE A 106 2.47 17.76 -3.37
N ASP A 107 2.47 18.62 -4.38
CA ASP A 107 2.05 20.02 -4.22
C ASP A 107 0.53 20.13 -3.99
N SER A 108 0.15 21.17 -3.27
CA SER A 108 -1.25 21.57 -3.08
C SER A 108 -2.14 20.48 -2.46
N LEU A 109 -1.55 19.63 -1.61
CA LEU A 109 -2.35 18.70 -0.80
C LEU A 109 -3.28 19.47 0.15
N PRO A 110 -4.49 18.96 0.42
CA PRO A 110 -5.34 19.47 1.50
C PRO A 110 -4.58 19.52 2.82
N LYS A 111 -4.87 20.52 3.66
CA LYS A 111 -4.12 20.79 4.91
C LYS A 111 -4.05 19.60 5.89
N TYR A 112 -5.03 18.71 5.81
CA TYR A 112 -5.12 17.51 6.67
C TYR A 112 -4.49 16.26 6.04
N GLU A 113 -3.98 16.38 4.80
CA GLU A 113 -3.29 15.28 4.11
C GLU A 113 -1.78 15.42 4.22
N GLY A 114 -1.11 14.29 4.32
CA GLY A 114 0.35 14.24 4.35
C GLY A 114 0.85 12.91 3.84
N ILE A 115 2.07 12.91 3.32
CA ILE A 115 2.74 11.69 2.88
C ILE A 115 3.65 11.22 4.00
N SER A 116 3.60 9.94 4.31
CA SER A 116 4.50 9.31 5.27
C SER A 116 5.13 8.04 4.71
N LYS A 117 6.30 7.72 5.25
CA LYS A 117 7.00 6.46 5.05
C LYS A 117 7.11 5.75 6.39
N TRP A 118 6.88 4.45 6.42
CA TRP A 118 7.05 3.67 7.63
C TRP A 118 8.52 3.30 7.81
N ASN A 119 9.14 3.81 8.87
CA ASN A 119 10.48 3.38 9.26
C ASN A 119 10.38 2.14 10.16
N LYS A 120 10.83 0.99 9.64
CA LYS A 120 10.75 -0.30 10.34
C LYS A 120 11.68 -0.40 11.56
N GLU A 121 12.81 0.30 11.53
CA GLU A 121 13.81 0.27 12.60
C GLU A 121 13.30 0.96 13.87
N ILE A 122 12.77 2.17 13.72
CA ILE A 122 12.24 2.96 14.84
C ILE A 122 10.74 2.79 15.04
N ARG A 123 10.07 2.01 14.18
CA ARG A 123 8.62 1.72 14.20
C ARG A 123 7.76 2.99 14.25
N LYS A 124 8.09 3.97 13.42
CA LYS A 124 7.38 5.26 13.34
C LYS A 124 7.22 5.69 11.88
N ALA A 125 6.16 6.46 11.66
CA ALA A 125 6.00 7.19 10.41
C ALA A 125 6.97 8.39 10.37
N GLU A 126 7.60 8.60 9.23
CA GLU A 126 8.51 9.70 8.98
C GLU A 126 8.26 10.33 7.60
N ALA A 127 8.91 11.47 7.34
CA ALA A 127 8.87 12.08 6.02
C ALA A 127 9.45 11.15 4.95
N PRO A 128 8.84 11.08 3.75
CA PRO A 128 9.24 10.18 2.67
C PRO A 128 10.51 10.68 1.97
N LYS A 129 11.66 10.41 2.56
CA LYS A 129 12.97 10.84 2.05
C LYS A 129 13.96 9.69 1.95
N TRP A 130 14.87 9.79 0.97
CA TRP A 130 15.86 8.76 0.67
C TRP A 130 17.18 9.39 0.24
N LYS A 131 18.29 8.77 0.67
CA LYS A 131 19.62 9.02 0.13
C LYS A 131 19.82 8.15 -1.12
N VAL A 132 20.30 8.74 -2.20
CA VAL A 132 20.57 8.01 -3.45
C VAL A 132 21.95 7.38 -3.42
N LEU A 133 22.02 6.06 -3.64
CA LEU A 133 23.26 5.31 -3.79
C LEU A 133 23.87 5.57 -5.18
N LYS A 134 25.17 5.25 -5.34
CA LYS A 134 25.92 5.52 -6.58
C LYS A 134 25.48 4.61 -7.72
N GLU A 135 25.21 3.35 -7.42
CA GLU A 135 24.95 2.33 -8.43
C GLU A 135 23.48 2.29 -8.81
N ALA A 136 23.21 2.00 -10.09
CA ALA A 136 21.89 1.57 -10.53
C ALA A 136 21.71 0.08 -10.19
N ASP A 137 20.50 -0.32 -9.91
CA ASP A 137 20.11 -1.71 -9.79
C ASP A 137 19.69 -2.25 -11.15
N THR A 138 20.37 -3.29 -11.60
CA THR A 138 20.06 -4.02 -12.82
C THR A 138 19.83 -5.51 -12.54
N GLY A 139 19.87 -5.90 -11.26
CA GLY A 139 19.53 -7.22 -10.78
C GLY A 139 18.03 -7.50 -10.96
N PHE A 140 17.68 -8.77 -10.90
CA PHE A 140 16.28 -9.19 -10.93
C PHE A 140 15.97 -9.97 -9.66
N PRO A 141 14.92 -9.63 -8.91
CA PRO A 141 14.52 -10.39 -7.74
C PRO A 141 14.13 -11.81 -8.15
N GLN A 142 14.49 -12.79 -7.33
CA GLN A 142 14.31 -14.20 -7.63
C GLN A 142 13.54 -14.92 -6.53
N TRP A 143 12.62 -15.80 -6.91
CA TRP A 143 12.04 -16.75 -5.99
C TRP A 143 13.06 -17.84 -5.62
N THR A 144 13.39 -17.94 -4.34
CA THR A 144 14.10 -19.10 -3.79
C THR A 144 13.11 -20.20 -3.38
N SER A 145 11.91 -19.79 -2.93
CA SER A 145 10.76 -20.66 -2.73
C SER A 145 9.51 -19.94 -3.18
N MET A 146 8.78 -20.54 -4.12
CA MET A 146 7.51 -20.00 -4.61
C MET A 146 6.47 -19.88 -3.49
N PRO A 147 5.56 -18.89 -3.57
CA PRO A 147 4.50 -18.72 -2.58
C PRO A 147 3.65 -19.99 -2.42
N LYS A 148 3.48 -20.42 -1.16
CA LYS A 148 2.65 -21.55 -0.76
C LYS A 148 1.62 -21.12 0.28
N TYR A 149 0.39 -21.59 0.15
CA TYR A 149 -0.67 -21.36 1.14
C TYR A 149 -0.22 -21.80 2.54
N GLU A 150 -0.41 -20.92 3.53
CA GLU A 150 -0.17 -21.22 4.94
C GLU A 150 -1.47 -21.24 5.76
N SER A 151 -2.28 -20.18 5.65
CA SER A 151 -3.47 -20.04 6.49
C SER A 151 -4.50 -19.09 5.88
N LYS A 152 -5.75 -19.20 6.40
CA LYS A 152 -6.84 -18.26 6.15
C LYS A 152 -7.38 -17.77 7.48
N SER A 153 -7.67 -16.48 7.58
CA SER A 153 -8.29 -15.86 8.75
C SER A 153 -9.55 -15.10 8.34
N TYR A 154 -10.61 -15.26 9.12
CA TYR A 154 -11.83 -14.48 9.02
C TYR A 154 -12.23 -14.00 10.41
N THR A 155 -12.38 -12.68 10.55
CA THR A 155 -12.82 -12.05 11.81
C THR A 155 -13.88 -11.00 11.50
N ARG A 156 -14.95 -10.97 12.28
CA ARG A 156 -15.99 -9.94 12.17
C ARG A 156 -15.76 -8.87 13.24
N PHE A 157 -15.59 -7.62 12.80
CA PHE A 157 -15.47 -6.45 13.65
C PHE A 157 -16.70 -5.55 13.53
N GLY A 158 -16.81 -4.54 14.39
CA GLY A 158 -17.93 -3.60 14.37
C GLY A 158 -18.06 -2.79 13.08
N CYS A 159 -16.94 -2.49 12.39
CA CYS A 159 -16.93 -1.76 11.10
C CYS A 159 -17.04 -2.67 9.88
N GLY A 160 -17.00 -3.99 10.06
CA GLY A 160 -17.08 -4.95 8.97
C GLY A 160 -16.18 -6.16 9.16
N PRO A 161 -16.23 -7.13 8.22
CA PRO A 161 -15.36 -8.30 8.26
C PRO A 161 -13.93 -7.92 7.86
N SER A 162 -12.97 -8.70 8.36
CA SER A 162 -11.61 -8.80 7.86
C SER A 162 -11.39 -10.22 7.38
N LEU A 163 -10.91 -10.38 6.16
CA LEU A 163 -10.59 -11.68 5.58
C LEU A 163 -9.20 -11.61 4.95
N SER A 164 -8.35 -12.54 5.31
CA SER A 164 -7.00 -12.64 4.77
C SER A 164 -6.60 -14.09 4.53
N VAL A 165 -5.80 -14.26 3.49
CA VAL A 165 -5.11 -15.52 3.15
C VAL A 165 -3.62 -15.23 3.17
N VAL A 166 -2.86 -16.07 3.86
CA VAL A 166 -1.43 -15.93 4.01
C VAL A 166 -0.71 -16.97 3.17
N PHE A 167 0.30 -16.50 2.43
CA PHE A 167 1.21 -17.34 1.66
C PHE A 167 2.63 -17.13 2.15
N GLY A 168 3.33 -18.23 2.46
CA GLY A 168 4.76 -18.22 2.80
C GLY A 168 5.60 -18.32 1.55
N PHE A 169 6.71 -17.58 1.48
CA PHE A 169 7.64 -17.59 0.35
C PHE A 169 9.05 -17.28 0.80
N VAL A 170 10.03 -17.49 -0.09
CA VAL A 170 11.39 -16.95 0.06
C VAL A 170 11.79 -16.32 -1.27
N ALA A 171 12.25 -15.08 -1.21
CA ALA A 171 12.82 -14.38 -2.35
C ALA A 171 14.13 -13.72 -1.97
N ALA A 172 15.01 -13.53 -2.93
CA ALA A 172 16.30 -12.88 -2.78
C ALA A 172 16.41 -11.68 -3.73
N ASP A 173 16.86 -10.55 -3.14
CA ASP A 173 17.20 -9.33 -3.86
C ASP A 173 18.09 -8.44 -2.97
N GLU A 174 18.81 -7.49 -3.59
CA GLU A 174 19.63 -6.49 -2.88
C GLU A 174 18.78 -5.35 -2.31
N SER A 175 17.58 -5.15 -2.82
CA SER A 175 16.68 -4.05 -2.48
C SER A 175 15.36 -4.55 -1.89
N ASP A 176 14.51 -3.64 -1.42
CA ASP A 176 13.15 -3.97 -0.98
C ASP A 176 12.34 -4.56 -2.15
N ILE A 177 11.50 -5.54 -1.83
CA ILE A 177 10.66 -6.25 -2.80
C ILE A 177 9.19 -5.94 -2.53
N LEU A 178 8.42 -5.74 -3.60
CA LEU A 178 6.96 -5.82 -3.64
C LEU A 178 6.52 -7.06 -4.43
N ILE A 179 5.39 -7.59 -4.04
CA ILE A 179 4.78 -8.74 -4.71
C ILE A 179 3.59 -8.25 -5.53
N LYS A 180 3.74 -8.20 -6.86
CA LYS A 180 2.61 -7.98 -7.77
C LYS A 180 1.68 -9.18 -7.66
N THR A 181 0.58 -8.98 -6.95
CA THR A 181 -0.41 -10.02 -6.65
C THR A 181 -1.63 -9.79 -7.53
N THR A 182 -2.03 -10.81 -8.29
CA THR A 182 -3.28 -10.80 -9.06
C THR A 182 -4.22 -11.82 -8.49
N VAL A 183 -5.43 -11.39 -8.14
CA VAL A 183 -6.51 -12.23 -7.62
C VAL A 183 -7.64 -12.26 -8.64
N ARG A 184 -8.07 -13.46 -9.05
CA ARG A 184 -9.22 -13.69 -9.93
C ARG A 184 -10.30 -14.41 -9.16
N ASN A 185 -11.51 -13.88 -9.14
CA ASN A 185 -12.68 -14.60 -8.65
C ASN A 185 -13.09 -15.66 -9.67
N ILE A 186 -13.09 -16.94 -9.28
CA ILE A 186 -13.39 -18.06 -10.20
C ILE A 186 -14.84 -18.00 -10.70
N LYS A 187 -15.78 -17.54 -9.86
CA LYS A 187 -17.20 -17.48 -10.16
C LYS A 187 -17.56 -16.37 -11.15
N THR A 188 -16.99 -15.15 -10.97
CA THR A 188 -17.31 -13.99 -11.81
C THR A 188 -16.32 -13.79 -12.95
N GLY A 189 -15.12 -14.35 -12.86
CA GLY A 189 -14.01 -14.12 -13.76
C GLY A 189 -13.31 -12.77 -13.59
N GLU A 190 -13.82 -11.91 -12.68
CA GLU A 190 -13.22 -10.60 -12.38
C GLU A 190 -11.85 -10.76 -11.73
N TYR A 191 -10.91 -9.89 -12.08
CA TYR A 191 -9.58 -9.90 -11.49
C TYR A 191 -9.17 -8.50 -11.03
N SER A 192 -8.31 -8.46 -10.03
CA SER A 192 -7.67 -7.24 -9.53
C SER A 192 -6.19 -7.49 -9.32
N THR A 193 -5.38 -6.49 -9.58
CA THR A 193 -3.93 -6.55 -9.38
C THR A 193 -3.49 -5.43 -8.44
N TYR A 194 -2.60 -5.77 -7.50
CA TYR A 194 -2.07 -4.84 -6.51
C TYR A 194 -0.66 -5.26 -6.08
N TYR A 195 0.19 -4.29 -5.72
CA TYR A 195 1.52 -4.57 -5.20
C TYR A 195 1.45 -4.69 -3.68
N VAL A 196 1.67 -5.88 -3.17
CA VAL A 196 1.63 -6.20 -1.74
C VAL A 196 3.03 -6.16 -1.15
N GLU A 197 3.21 -5.40 -0.09
CA GLU A 197 4.46 -5.43 0.68
C GLU A 197 4.48 -6.71 1.56
N PRO A 198 5.58 -7.49 1.52
CA PRO A 198 5.70 -8.67 2.35
C PRO A 198 5.71 -8.34 3.85
N THR A 199 4.96 -9.10 4.62
CA THR A 199 5.07 -9.11 6.07
C THR A 199 6.25 -9.99 6.49
N ASP A 200 7.08 -9.49 7.39
CA ASP A 200 8.27 -10.20 7.91
C ASP A 200 9.21 -10.74 6.80
N LYS A 201 9.18 -10.13 5.61
CA LYS A 201 9.97 -10.51 4.42
C LYS A 201 9.71 -11.91 3.87
N THR A 202 8.80 -12.67 4.45
CA THR A 202 8.55 -14.09 4.10
C THR A 202 7.08 -14.43 3.89
N ARG A 203 6.17 -13.47 4.10
CA ARG A 203 4.72 -13.71 4.01
C ARG A 203 4.02 -12.68 3.16
N ILE A 204 3.13 -13.14 2.31
CA ILE A 204 2.20 -12.32 1.54
C ILE A 204 0.83 -12.46 2.17
N VAL A 205 0.21 -11.33 2.52
CA VAL A 205 -1.16 -11.29 3.05
C VAL A 205 -2.08 -10.78 1.95
N VAL A 206 -2.97 -11.63 1.46
CA VAL A 206 -3.94 -11.35 0.40
C VAL A 206 -5.32 -11.21 1.02
N GLY A 207 -5.99 -10.09 0.78
CA GLY A 207 -7.33 -9.85 1.31
C GLY A 207 -7.54 -8.42 1.78
N HIS A 208 -8.36 -8.26 2.83
CA HIS A 208 -8.72 -6.96 3.37
C HIS A 208 -8.86 -6.98 4.89
N GLY A 209 -8.56 -5.83 5.51
CA GLY A 209 -8.96 -5.52 6.87
C GLY A 209 -10.42 -5.05 6.93
N MET A 210 -10.89 -4.65 8.12
CA MET A 210 -12.26 -4.15 8.30
C MET A 210 -12.55 -2.83 7.56
N CYS A 211 -11.53 -2.03 7.23
CA CYS A 211 -11.71 -0.69 6.65
C CYS A 211 -11.15 -0.55 5.25
N ALA A 212 -10.16 -1.35 4.87
CA ALA A 212 -9.52 -1.28 3.57
C ALA A 212 -8.75 -2.56 3.25
N GLY A 213 -8.50 -2.78 1.98
CA GLY A 213 -7.69 -3.89 1.50
C GLY A 213 -7.53 -3.88 -0.02
N ALA A 214 -6.47 -4.51 -0.48
CA ALA A 214 -6.22 -4.63 -1.91
C ALA A 214 -7.27 -5.51 -2.60
N PHE A 215 -7.76 -6.55 -1.90
CA PHE A 215 -8.65 -7.58 -2.45
C PHE A 215 -9.86 -7.79 -1.54
N ASP A 216 -11.07 -7.51 -2.05
CA ASP A 216 -12.33 -7.70 -1.32
C ASP A 216 -12.80 -9.17 -1.40
N LEU A 217 -12.07 -10.05 -0.71
CA LEU A 217 -12.38 -11.47 -0.68
C LEU A 217 -13.68 -11.73 0.07
N LYS A 218 -14.48 -12.68 -0.43
CA LYS A 218 -15.68 -13.21 0.24
C LYS A 218 -15.40 -14.61 0.79
N ALA A 219 -15.94 -14.93 1.95
CA ALA A 219 -15.61 -16.16 2.66
C ALA A 219 -16.00 -17.45 1.87
N ASP A 220 -17.06 -17.36 1.07
CA ASP A 220 -17.68 -18.49 0.36
C ASP A 220 -17.30 -18.56 -1.13
N ASP A 221 -16.48 -17.62 -1.62
CA ASP A 221 -16.03 -17.61 -3.01
C ASP A 221 -14.68 -18.33 -3.17
N GLY A 222 -14.44 -18.86 -4.37
CA GLY A 222 -13.16 -19.41 -4.80
C GLY A 222 -12.34 -18.38 -5.56
N TYR A 223 -11.02 -18.39 -5.34
CA TYR A 223 -10.08 -17.44 -5.96
C TYR A 223 -8.84 -18.14 -6.50
N GLU A 224 -8.40 -17.70 -7.65
CA GLU A 224 -7.05 -17.96 -8.16
C GLU A 224 -6.14 -16.78 -7.81
N VAL A 225 -4.94 -17.09 -7.32
CA VAL A 225 -3.97 -16.04 -6.95
C VAL A 225 -2.65 -16.33 -7.66
N SER A 226 -2.11 -15.31 -8.31
CA SER A 226 -0.79 -15.36 -8.93
C SER A 226 0.12 -14.25 -8.39
N PHE A 227 1.42 -14.50 -8.41
CA PHE A 227 2.42 -13.65 -7.82
C PHE A 227 3.57 -13.41 -8.80
N ALA A 228 4.08 -12.18 -8.82
CA ALA A 228 5.32 -11.82 -9.50
C ALA A 228 6.12 -10.85 -8.61
N LEU A 229 7.43 -10.90 -8.66
CA LEU A 229 8.31 -10.01 -7.91
C LEU A 229 8.50 -8.68 -8.64
N MET A 230 8.70 -7.63 -7.88
CA MET A 230 9.22 -6.35 -8.33
C MET A 230 10.13 -5.77 -7.23
N ASP A 231 11.36 -5.39 -7.57
CA ASP A 231 12.27 -4.71 -6.65
C ASP A 231 12.04 -3.19 -6.57
N ALA A 232 12.81 -2.51 -5.72
CA ALA A 232 12.74 -1.06 -5.52
C ALA A 232 13.27 -0.24 -6.72
N SER A 233 13.81 -0.88 -7.74
CA SER A 233 14.21 -0.27 -9.01
C SER A 233 13.21 -0.57 -10.13
N GLY A 234 12.20 -1.38 -9.83
CA GLY A 234 11.13 -1.79 -10.74
C GLY A 234 11.58 -2.86 -11.72
N ASN A 235 12.62 -3.63 -11.39
CA ASN A 235 12.99 -4.81 -12.14
C ASN A 235 12.01 -5.95 -11.82
N PRO A 236 11.40 -6.59 -12.82
CA PRO A 236 10.50 -7.71 -12.58
C PRO A 236 11.30 -8.97 -12.23
N GLY A 237 10.81 -9.74 -11.26
CA GLY A 237 11.37 -11.07 -10.97
C GLY A 237 10.90 -12.16 -11.91
N CYS A 238 11.71 -13.18 -12.06
CA CYS A 238 11.41 -14.41 -12.79
C CYS A 238 10.77 -15.45 -11.89
#